data_8a221cd99b806f6bd8177e7d8e5f3a6b
#
_entry.id   8a221cd99b806f6bd8177e7d8e5f3a6b
#
_cell.length_a   1.000
_cell.length_b   1.000
_cell.length_c   1.000
_cell.angle_alpha   90.00
_cell.angle_beta   90.00
_cell.angle_gamma   90.00
#
_symmetry.space_group_name_H-M   'P 1'
#
loop_
_entity.id
_entity.type
_entity.pdbx_description
1 polymer ?
#
loop_
_entity_poly.entity_id
_entity_poly.type
_entity_poly.pdbx_seq_one_letter_code
_entity_poly.pdbx_strand_id
1 'polypeptide(L)'
;WNLSIDDFSSIGEWALIYNLGEIKIGKSVTISHKAQLCSGTHDYKNPNLPLLKKTTIIRDYVWICTDAFIGPGCLIGEGSIIGAKAVVVKNIGNWGIYVGNPAKFLKKREMSKP
;
A
#
# COMPACT_ATOMS: atom_id res chain seq x y z
N TRP A 1 5.72 10.53 -14.90
CA TRP A 1 4.99 9.34 -14.44
C TRP A 1 4.55 9.51 -13.00
N ASN A 2 3.46 8.86 -12.70
CA ASN A 2 2.91 8.88 -11.35
C ASN A 2 3.34 7.67 -10.53
N LEU A 3 4.44 7.03 -10.88
CA LEU A 3 4.97 5.90 -10.15
C LEU A 3 6.46 6.10 -9.91
N SER A 4 6.87 5.97 -8.66
CA SER A 4 8.27 6.04 -8.25
C SER A 4 8.56 4.79 -7.42
N ILE A 5 9.59 4.06 -7.77
CA ILE A 5 10.02 2.83 -7.09
C ILE A 5 11.50 2.95 -6.80
N ASP A 6 11.88 2.81 -5.54
CA ASP A 6 13.27 2.89 -5.13
C ASP A 6 13.96 1.52 -5.15
N ASP A 7 15.26 1.51 -4.85
CA ASP A 7 16.14 0.36 -5.02
C ASP A 7 15.72 -0.88 -4.21
N PHE A 8 16.02 -2.04 -4.76
CA PHE A 8 15.81 -3.34 -4.14
C PHE A 8 14.35 -3.69 -3.86
N SER A 9 13.42 -2.95 -4.44
CA SER A 9 12.00 -3.26 -4.32
C SER A 9 11.57 -4.22 -5.42
N SER A 10 10.58 -5.06 -5.12
CA SER A 10 10.05 -6.01 -6.08
C SER A 10 8.53 -5.96 -6.13
N ILE A 11 8.00 -6.15 -7.33
CA ILE A 11 6.56 -6.20 -7.57
C ILE A 11 6.24 -7.56 -8.17
N GLY A 12 5.38 -8.31 -7.51
CA GLY A 12 4.99 -9.64 -7.92
C GLY A 12 4.07 -9.66 -9.14
N GLU A 13 3.90 -10.84 -9.71
CA GLU A 13 3.03 -11.05 -10.88
C GLU A 13 1.58 -10.63 -10.56
N TRP A 14 0.94 -10.02 -11.55
CA TRP A 14 -0.45 -9.61 -11.48
C TRP A 14 -0.76 -8.57 -10.39
N ALA A 15 0.27 -7.96 -9.81
CA ALA A 15 0.04 -6.79 -8.95
C ALA A 15 -0.50 -5.65 -9.82
N LEU A 16 -1.52 -4.97 -9.30
CA LEU A 16 -2.14 -3.85 -10.00
C LEU A 16 -1.69 -2.53 -9.37
N ILE A 17 -1.06 -1.69 -10.18
CA ILE A 17 -0.64 -0.36 -9.76
C ILE A 17 -1.52 0.65 -10.50
N TYR A 18 -2.55 1.13 -9.81
CA TYR A 18 -3.50 2.09 -10.37
C TYR A 18 -3.05 3.50 -10.00
N ASN A 19 -2.19 4.08 -10.81
CA ASN A 19 -1.45 5.30 -10.48
C ASN A 19 -1.99 6.55 -11.16
N LEU A 20 -3.28 6.81 -11.09
CA LEU A 20 -3.87 8.07 -11.54
C LEU A 20 -3.30 9.26 -10.78
N GLY A 21 -3.16 9.14 -9.45
CA GLY A 21 -2.34 9.99 -8.64
C GLY A 21 -0.97 9.39 -8.47
N GLU A 22 -0.09 10.06 -7.75
CA GLU A 22 1.26 9.57 -7.53
C GLU A 22 1.28 8.39 -6.57
N ILE A 23 2.08 7.37 -6.89
CA ILE A 23 2.40 6.26 -6.00
C ILE A 23 3.90 6.24 -5.80
N LYS A 24 4.34 6.35 -4.54
CA LYS A 24 5.75 6.34 -4.16
C LYS A 24 6.05 5.09 -3.39
N ILE A 25 6.97 4.28 -3.90
CA ILE A 25 7.40 3.03 -3.27
C ILE A 25 8.85 3.21 -2.85
N GLY A 26 9.13 3.03 -1.57
CA GLY A 26 10.46 3.14 -1.01
C GLY A 26 11.38 2.00 -1.42
N LYS A 27 12.52 1.90 -0.73
CA LYS A 27 13.50 0.86 -1.00
C LYS A 27 13.18 -0.42 -0.23
N SER A 28 13.61 -1.54 -0.77
CA SER A 28 13.47 -2.87 -0.16
C SER A 28 12.02 -3.20 0.20
N VAL A 29 11.07 -2.74 -0.62
CA VAL A 29 9.65 -3.04 -0.49
C VAL A 29 9.35 -4.29 -1.30
N THR A 30 8.53 -5.17 -0.72
CA THR A 30 8.04 -6.35 -1.43
C THR A 30 6.54 -6.23 -1.61
N ILE A 31 6.10 -6.21 -2.86
CA ILE A 31 4.69 -6.23 -3.21
C ILE A 31 4.41 -7.59 -3.83
N SER A 32 3.62 -8.39 -3.13
CA SER A 32 3.34 -9.76 -3.56
C SER A 32 2.36 -9.78 -4.73
N HIS A 33 2.25 -10.96 -5.36
CA HIS A 33 1.38 -11.12 -6.51
C HIS A 33 -0.07 -10.73 -6.19
N LYS A 34 -0.75 -10.15 -7.17
CA LYS A 34 -2.14 -9.73 -7.09
C LYS A 34 -2.45 -8.65 -6.06
N ALA A 35 -1.47 -8.10 -5.38
CA ALA A 35 -1.71 -6.95 -4.52
C ALA A 35 -2.12 -5.75 -5.37
N GLN A 36 -2.89 -4.84 -4.80
CA GLN A 36 -3.41 -3.68 -5.51
C GLN A 36 -3.04 -2.39 -4.78
N LEU A 37 -2.39 -1.49 -5.49
CA LEU A 37 -2.09 -0.14 -5.00
C LEU A 37 -2.90 0.85 -5.81
N CYS A 38 -3.61 1.73 -5.14
CA CYS A 38 -4.49 2.70 -5.81
C CYS A 38 -4.19 4.10 -5.32
N SER A 39 -4.18 5.07 -6.24
CA SER A 39 -3.98 6.50 -5.92
C SER A 39 -5.07 7.39 -6.52
N GLY A 40 -6.16 6.80 -6.98
CA GLY A 40 -7.29 7.54 -7.52
C GLY A 40 -8.60 7.05 -6.95
N THR A 41 -9.54 7.97 -6.80
CA THR A 41 -10.90 7.70 -6.38
C THR A 41 -11.83 8.74 -6.99
N HIS A 42 -13.07 8.72 -6.60
CA HIS A 42 -14.08 9.67 -7.08
C HIS A 42 -14.71 10.40 -5.90
N ASP A 43 -15.11 11.64 -6.13
CA ASP A 43 -15.95 12.36 -5.17
C ASP A 43 -17.37 11.82 -5.29
N TYR A 44 -17.73 10.90 -4.42
CA TYR A 44 -19.04 10.25 -4.46
C TYR A 44 -20.19 11.17 -4.05
N LYS A 45 -19.89 12.33 -3.45
CA LYS A 45 -20.91 13.33 -3.08
C LYS A 45 -21.37 14.13 -4.29
N ASN A 46 -20.61 14.11 -5.38
CA ASN A 46 -20.94 14.81 -6.60
C ASN A 46 -21.53 13.81 -7.61
N PRO A 47 -22.77 14.06 -8.13
CA PRO A 47 -23.39 13.13 -9.09
C PRO A 47 -22.56 12.83 -10.34
N ASN A 48 -21.67 13.74 -10.71
CA ASN A 48 -20.79 13.55 -11.87
C ASN A 48 -19.57 12.69 -11.56
N LEU A 49 -19.37 12.29 -10.30
CA LEU A 49 -18.25 11.45 -9.84
C LEU A 49 -16.89 11.94 -10.34
N PRO A 50 -16.53 13.22 -10.10
CA PRO A 50 -15.24 13.71 -10.57
C PRO A 50 -14.11 12.90 -9.95
N LEU A 51 -13.07 12.68 -10.75
CA LEU A 51 -11.89 11.91 -10.33
C LEU A 51 -11.07 12.71 -9.32
N LEU A 52 -10.70 12.06 -8.23
CA LEU A 52 -9.80 12.60 -7.23
C LEU A 52 -8.49 11.82 -7.28
N LYS A 53 -7.37 12.54 -7.42
CA LYS A 53 -6.02 11.97 -7.41
C LYS A 53 -5.41 12.20 -6.05
N LYS A 54 -4.89 11.14 -5.44
CA LYS A 54 -4.27 11.21 -4.12
C LYS A 54 -2.93 10.49 -4.14
N THR A 55 -1.96 11.01 -3.40
CA THR A 55 -0.64 10.37 -3.32
C THR A 55 -0.70 9.22 -2.33
N THR A 56 -0.33 8.04 -2.77
CA THR A 56 -0.20 6.84 -1.95
C THR A 56 1.28 6.55 -1.75
N ILE A 57 1.70 6.36 -0.51
CA ILE A 57 3.11 6.25 -0.15
C ILE A 57 3.36 4.94 0.59
N ILE A 58 4.27 4.15 0.07
CA ILE A 58 4.75 2.91 0.69
C ILE A 58 6.20 3.18 1.13
N ARG A 59 6.44 3.19 2.44
CA ARG A 59 7.76 3.48 2.98
C ARG A 59 8.69 2.26 2.84
N ASP A 60 9.94 2.44 3.26
CA ASP A 60 10.98 1.42 3.11
C ASP A 60 10.64 0.14 3.91
N TYR A 61 11.10 -0.99 3.42
CA TYR A 61 11.01 -2.31 4.07
C TYR A 61 9.60 -2.83 4.30
N VAL A 62 8.60 -2.25 3.66
CA VAL A 62 7.21 -2.70 3.74
C VAL A 62 7.02 -3.98 2.94
N TRP A 63 6.20 -4.88 3.45
CA TRP A 63 5.75 -6.04 2.71
C TRP A 63 4.22 -5.98 2.56
N ILE A 64 3.77 -5.89 1.33
CA ILE A 64 2.35 -5.97 0.98
C ILE A 64 2.08 -7.40 0.51
N CYS A 65 1.31 -8.16 1.27
CA CYS A 65 1.06 -9.57 0.97
C CYS A 65 0.06 -9.73 -0.17
N THR A 66 -0.11 -10.98 -0.62
CA THR A 66 -0.94 -11.30 -1.78
C THR A 66 -2.37 -10.79 -1.62
N ASP A 67 -2.94 -10.29 -2.71
CA ASP A 67 -4.32 -9.79 -2.77
C ASP A 67 -4.66 -8.65 -1.80
N ALA A 68 -3.70 -8.07 -1.12
CA ALA A 68 -3.97 -6.91 -0.26
C ALA A 68 -4.30 -5.69 -1.11
N PHE A 69 -5.18 -4.83 -0.60
CA PHE A 69 -5.57 -3.59 -1.26
C PHE A 69 -5.11 -2.39 -0.45
N ILE A 70 -4.37 -1.48 -1.08
CA ILE A 70 -3.95 -0.22 -0.47
C ILE A 70 -4.71 0.91 -1.15
N GLY A 71 -5.54 1.59 -0.39
CA GLY A 71 -6.42 2.64 -0.91
C GLY A 71 -5.74 3.98 -1.16
N PRO A 72 -6.42 4.86 -1.88
CA PRO A 72 -5.88 6.17 -2.27
C PRO A 72 -5.54 7.04 -1.07
N GLY A 73 -4.39 7.69 -1.14
CA GLY A 73 -3.96 8.64 -0.12
C GLY A 73 -3.43 8.00 1.17
N CYS A 74 -3.32 6.67 1.22
CA CYS A 74 -2.78 6.00 2.40
C CYS A 74 -1.26 6.07 2.43
N LEU A 75 -0.73 6.24 3.63
CA LEU A 75 0.71 6.12 3.90
C LEU A 75 0.93 4.83 4.68
N ILE A 76 1.78 3.96 4.15
CA ILE A 76 2.17 2.72 4.82
C ILE A 76 3.53 2.96 5.46
N GLY A 77 3.57 2.91 6.79
CA GLY A 77 4.76 3.20 7.56
C GLY A 77 5.90 2.22 7.35
N GLU A 78 7.12 2.69 7.60
CA GLU A 78 8.33 1.89 7.38
C GLU A 78 8.23 0.54 8.06
N GLY A 79 8.66 -0.50 7.36
CA GLY A 79 8.79 -1.85 7.89
C GLY A 79 7.49 -2.57 8.19
N SER A 80 6.34 -2.00 7.86
CA SER A 80 5.06 -2.64 8.16
C SER A 80 4.76 -3.78 7.20
N ILE A 81 3.98 -4.73 7.67
CA ILE A 81 3.47 -5.84 6.87
C ILE A 81 1.96 -5.69 6.76
N ILE A 82 1.46 -5.70 5.55
CA ILE A 82 0.03 -5.73 5.29
C ILE A 82 -0.34 -7.16 4.90
N GLY A 83 -1.13 -7.82 5.73
CA GLY A 83 -1.45 -9.23 5.56
C GLY A 83 -2.24 -9.51 4.29
N ALA A 84 -2.24 -10.79 3.89
CA ALA A 84 -2.94 -11.21 2.68
C ALA A 84 -4.42 -10.83 2.75
N LYS A 85 -4.94 -10.30 1.63
CA LYS A 85 -6.34 -9.88 1.48
C LYS A 85 -6.77 -8.76 2.42
N ALA A 86 -5.86 -8.11 3.11
CA ALA A 86 -6.19 -6.96 3.94
C ALA A 86 -6.61 -5.77 3.06
N VAL A 87 -7.49 -4.94 3.60
CA VAL A 87 -7.96 -3.73 2.91
C VAL A 87 -7.57 -2.51 3.75
N VAL A 88 -6.63 -1.73 3.25
CA VAL A 88 -6.10 -0.56 3.93
C VAL A 88 -6.80 0.69 3.39
N VAL A 89 -7.48 1.41 4.28
CA VAL A 89 -8.19 2.65 3.95
C VAL A 89 -7.76 3.83 4.82
N LYS A 90 -6.79 3.61 5.70
CA LYS A 90 -6.21 4.63 6.59
C LYS A 90 -4.69 4.48 6.62
N ASN A 91 -4.01 5.49 7.13
CA ASN A 91 -2.57 5.42 7.30
C ASN A 91 -2.17 4.31 8.27
N ILE A 92 -1.06 3.66 7.98
CA ILE A 92 -0.51 2.55 8.74
C ILE A 92 0.80 3.02 9.40
N GLY A 93 0.95 2.72 10.68
CA GLY A 93 2.16 3.05 11.42
C GLY A 93 3.36 2.19 11.05
N ASN A 94 4.50 2.47 11.68
CA ASN A 94 5.76 1.78 11.37
C ASN A 94 5.87 0.44 12.10
N TRP A 95 6.53 -0.52 11.44
CA TRP A 95 6.96 -1.80 12.01
C TRP A 95 5.84 -2.61 12.67
N GLY A 96 4.62 -2.48 12.17
CA GLY A 96 3.49 -3.27 12.61
C GLY A 96 3.02 -4.26 11.58
N ILE A 97 2.28 -5.26 12.01
CA ILE A 97 1.57 -6.21 11.15
C ILE A 97 0.09 -5.88 11.23
N TYR A 98 -0.51 -5.59 10.10
CA TYR A 98 -1.90 -5.18 9.99
C TYR A 98 -2.66 -6.16 9.11
N VAL A 99 -3.83 -6.58 9.55
CA VAL A 99 -4.63 -7.61 8.86
C VAL A 99 -6.10 -7.24 8.83
N GLY A 100 -6.82 -7.81 7.91
CA GLY A 100 -8.29 -7.76 7.86
C GLY A 100 -8.85 -6.66 6.98
N ASN A 101 -10.15 -6.56 6.98
CA ASN A 101 -10.92 -5.56 6.22
C ASN A 101 -11.97 -4.92 7.14
N PRO A 102 -11.81 -3.64 7.54
CA PRO A 102 -10.62 -2.83 7.33
C PRO A 102 -9.41 -3.34 8.09
N ALA A 103 -8.21 -3.06 7.56
CA ALA A 103 -6.98 -3.53 8.19
C ALA A 103 -6.79 -2.91 9.58
N LYS A 104 -6.43 -3.76 10.54
CA LYS A 104 -6.20 -3.34 11.92
C LYS A 104 -4.90 -3.91 12.43
N PHE A 105 -4.29 -3.21 13.36
CA PHE A 105 -3.04 -3.63 13.98
C PHE A 105 -3.22 -5.00 14.67
N LEU A 106 -2.37 -5.94 14.30
CA LEU A 106 -2.36 -7.27 14.90
C LEU A 106 -1.28 -7.36 15.97
N LYS A 107 -0.05 -7.06 15.58
CA LYS A 107 1.10 -7.10 16.47
C LYS A 107 2.29 -6.38 15.86
N LYS A 108 3.30 -6.13 16.67
CA LYS A 108 4.56 -5.54 16.24
C LYS A 108 5.33 -6.55 15.37
N ARG A 109 5.97 -6.05 14.32
CA ARG A 109 6.86 -6.87 13.51
C ARG A 109 8.18 -7.05 14.25
N GLU A 110 8.50 -8.29 14.62
CA GLU A 110 9.78 -8.62 15.22
C GLU A 110 10.78 -8.96 14.12
N MET A 111 12.00 -8.44 14.26
CA MET A 111 13.07 -8.69 13.31
C MET A 111 14.11 -9.59 13.94
N SER A 112 14.45 -10.69 13.24
CA SER A 112 15.56 -11.53 13.67
C SER A 112 16.87 -10.79 13.45
N LYS A 113 17.86 -11.07 14.28
CA LYS A 113 19.20 -10.56 14.04
C LYS A 113 19.81 -11.26 12.83
N PRO A 114 20.58 -10.53 11.99
CA PRO A 114 21.26 -11.14 10.85
C PRO A 114 22.29 -12.18 11.27
#